data_08997e5f22f8d8c6bb6e206e1f0e1a6c
#
_entry.id   08997e5f22f8d8c6bb6e206e1f0e1a6c
#
_cell.length_a   1.000
_cell.length_b   1.000
_cell.length_c   1.000
_cell.angle_alpha   90.00
_cell.angle_beta   90.00
_cell.angle_gamma   90.00
#
_symmetry.space_group_name_H-M   'P 1'
#
loop_
_entity.id
_entity.type
_entity.pdbx_description
1 polymer ?
#
loop_
_entity_poly.entity_id
_entity_poly.type
_entity_poly.pdbx_seq_one_letter_code
_entity_poly.pdbx_strand_id
1 'polypeptide(L)'
;MAVERALISVFDKTGIVDFAKRLAALKIEILSTGGTAKLLREAGVGVRDVSDFTGWPEMLGGRVKTLHPKVHGGLLYRRKNAEDQKQAAEQGIAPIDLVVVNLYPFEATAAKSGLTAEELIANIDIGGPTMLRSAAKNFESVTVVTNPSDYERVARELESTSETALATRLGLARKVFAATSRYDGMITMELERLSAEGGNVELRVKPALPERVHIALRRQQELRYGENPHQAAALYVPGGRPPAGLAAAKQLQGKELSYNNFVDLEAARSLAAEFKNPAAVIIKHNNPCGTAEQATLLDAYRKALACDPMSAFGGVLAFNRIADAATAQEVAKLFVECIAAPGFDEKAKTIFVAKKNLRLLELPADGLEPQRELQLKRILGGMLVQQPDLGEIHDNELRTVTKRVPTPEEMHTMRFAWKVSKHVKSNAIVFAKDGATLGVGAGQMSRVDSVKIAVLKAQSSLAGSVVASDAFFPFPDGVEEAAKAGATAVIQPGGSVRDPDVIAAADRFGLAMVFTGMRHFLH
;
A
#
# COMPACT_ATOMS: atom_id res chain seq x y z
N MET A 1 -38.30 -0.65 -16.02
CA MET A 1 -39.43 -0.07 -15.24
C MET A 1 -39.02 1.32 -14.80
N ALA A 2 -39.87 2.30 -15.01
CA ALA A 2 -39.58 3.67 -14.60
C ALA A 2 -39.32 3.72 -13.08
N VAL A 3 -38.36 4.55 -12.68
CA VAL A 3 -38.07 4.80 -11.26
C VAL A 3 -39.08 5.82 -10.74
N GLU A 4 -39.90 5.43 -9.78
CA GLU A 4 -40.93 6.30 -9.19
C GLU A 4 -40.56 6.75 -7.78
N ARG A 5 -39.81 5.93 -7.04
CA ARG A 5 -39.46 6.21 -5.65
C ARG A 5 -38.00 5.91 -5.34
N ALA A 6 -37.32 6.88 -4.73
CA ALA A 6 -35.97 6.80 -4.24
C ALA A 6 -35.89 6.87 -2.72
N LEU A 7 -35.08 6.02 -2.10
CA LEU A 7 -34.72 6.12 -0.68
C LEU A 7 -33.26 6.60 -0.59
N ILE A 8 -33.07 7.76 0.07
CA ILE A 8 -31.76 8.42 0.18
C ILE A 8 -31.38 8.54 1.66
N SER A 9 -30.29 7.88 2.04
CA SER A 9 -29.72 7.96 3.40
C SER A 9 -28.21 7.87 3.32
N VAL A 10 -27.52 8.99 3.31
CA VAL A 10 -26.07 9.05 3.08
C VAL A 10 -25.35 9.70 4.27
N PHE A 11 -24.17 9.20 4.59
CA PHE A 11 -23.21 9.85 5.51
C PHE A 11 -22.40 10.92 4.75
N ASP A 12 -21.71 10.52 3.68
CA ASP A 12 -21.03 11.44 2.75
C ASP A 12 -22.07 12.20 1.92
N LYS A 13 -22.12 13.52 2.13
CA LYS A 13 -23.10 14.43 1.50
C LYS A 13 -22.62 14.96 0.14
N THR A 14 -21.46 14.55 -0.33
CA THR A 14 -20.87 15.04 -1.60
C THR A 14 -21.84 14.81 -2.76
N GLY A 15 -22.23 15.88 -3.45
CA GLY A 15 -23.07 15.85 -4.64
C GLY A 15 -24.52 15.38 -4.44
N ILE A 16 -24.95 15.05 -3.21
CA ILE A 16 -26.28 14.46 -2.98
C ILE A 16 -27.42 15.45 -3.24
N VAL A 17 -27.21 16.74 -2.95
CA VAL A 17 -28.22 17.77 -3.17
C VAL A 17 -28.54 17.94 -4.65
N ASP A 18 -27.51 18.04 -5.48
CA ASP A 18 -27.68 18.18 -6.94
C ASP A 18 -28.31 16.93 -7.54
N PHE A 19 -27.87 15.75 -7.09
CA PHE A 19 -28.48 14.50 -7.51
C PHE A 19 -29.96 14.42 -7.14
N ALA A 20 -30.31 14.76 -5.88
CA ALA A 20 -31.70 14.75 -5.42
C ALA A 20 -32.59 15.79 -6.15
N LYS A 21 -32.07 16.98 -6.49
CA LYS A 21 -32.77 17.96 -7.33
C LYS A 21 -33.09 17.41 -8.71
N ARG A 22 -32.18 16.68 -9.34
CA ARG A 22 -32.40 16.01 -10.64
C ARG A 22 -33.48 14.94 -10.53
N LEU A 23 -33.48 14.12 -9.46
CA LEU A 23 -34.53 13.15 -9.21
C LEU A 23 -35.90 13.81 -9.01
N ALA A 24 -35.96 14.88 -8.24
CA ALA A 24 -37.18 15.64 -8.01
C ALA A 24 -37.74 16.28 -9.31
N ALA A 25 -36.86 16.77 -10.19
CA ALA A 25 -37.25 17.29 -11.51
C ALA A 25 -37.91 16.20 -12.40
N LEU A 26 -37.52 14.94 -12.21
CA LEU A 26 -38.14 13.77 -12.85
C LEU A 26 -39.40 13.27 -12.13
N LYS A 27 -39.89 14.00 -11.11
CA LYS A 27 -41.06 13.66 -10.28
C LYS A 27 -40.90 12.35 -9.50
N ILE A 28 -39.69 11.94 -9.19
CA ILE A 28 -39.39 10.78 -8.35
C ILE A 28 -39.64 11.15 -6.88
N GLU A 29 -40.48 10.40 -6.17
CA GLU A 29 -40.72 10.58 -4.73
C GLU A 29 -39.43 10.26 -3.97
N ILE A 30 -39.00 11.18 -3.09
CA ILE A 30 -37.79 11.01 -2.29
C ILE A 30 -38.16 10.68 -0.84
N LEU A 31 -37.80 9.47 -0.42
CA LEU A 31 -37.83 9.05 0.98
C LEU A 31 -36.47 9.32 1.61
N SER A 32 -36.45 9.88 2.83
CA SER A 32 -35.20 10.07 3.55
C SER A 32 -35.42 10.10 5.07
N THR A 33 -34.33 10.15 5.82
CA THR A 33 -34.37 10.20 7.29
C THR A 33 -33.20 11.02 7.85
N GLY A 34 -33.34 11.50 9.07
CA GLY A 34 -32.29 12.15 9.85
C GLY A 34 -31.62 13.32 9.14
N GLY A 35 -30.29 13.42 9.27
CA GLY A 35 -29.52 14.54 8.72
C GLY A 35 -29.55 14.65 7.19
N THR A 36 -29.82 13.57 6.47
CA THR A 36 -29.99 13.63 5.00
C THR A 36 -31.30 14.30 4.63
N ALA A 37 -32.40 13.93 5.29
CA ALA A 37 -33.71 14.55 5.06
C ALA A 37 -33.70 16.06 5.37
N LYS A 38 -33.05 16.45 6.48
CA LYS A 38 -32.86 17.85 6.86
C LYS A 38 -32.11 18.63 5.76
N LEU A 39 -30.95 18.13 5.33
CA LEU A 39 -30.14 18.78 4.30
C LEU A 39 -30.91 18.97 2.99
N LEU A 40 -31.62 17.94 2.54
CA LEU A 40 -32.38 18.01 1.29
C LEU A 40 -33.53 19.01 1.36
N ARG A 41 -34.26 19.08 2.47
CA ARG A 41 -35.32 20.08 2.69
C ARG A 41 -34.78 21.51 2.73
N GLU A 42 -33.64 21.72 3.41
CA GLU A 42 -32.97 23.05 3.45
C GLU A 42 -32.53 23.49 2.05
N ALA A 43 -32.22 22.52 1.15
CA ALA A 43 -31.90 22.78 -0.25
C ALA A 43 -33.12 22.92 -1.19
N GLY A 44 -34.36 22.93 -0.62
CA GLY A 44 -35.60 23.08 -1.37
C GLY A 44 -36.11 21.80 -2.06
N VAL A 45 -35.60 20.62 -1.70
CA VAL A 45 -36.06 19.34 -2.24
C VAL A 45 -37.19 18.79 -1.39
N GLY A 46 -38.33 18.42 -2.03
CA GLY A 46 -39.43 17.75 -1.36
C GLY A 46 -39.02 16.35 -0.89
N VAL A 47 -39.12 16.10 0.41
CA VAL A 47 -38.74 14.83 1.03
C VAL A 47 -39.85 14.35 1.96
N ARG A 48 -40.23 13.09 1.81
CA ARG A 48 -41.08 12.37 2.74
C ARG A 48 -40.24 11.60 3.75
N ASP A 49 -40.58 11.68 5.03
CA ASP A 49 -39.86 10.91 6.05
C ASP A 49 -40.16 9.40 5.93
N VAL A 50 -39.17 8.59 6.22
CA VAL A 50 -39.33 7.13 6.27
C VAL A 50 -40.35 6.72 7.32
N SER A 51 -40.47 7.43 8.44
CA SER A 51 -41.50 7.24 9.46
C SER A 51 -42.90 7.42 8.90
N ASP A 52 -43.13 8.46 8.04
CA ASP A 52 -44.43 8.70 7.42
C ASP A 52 -44.77 7.66 6.36
N PHE A 53 -43.72 7.17 5.67
CA PHE A 53 -43.87 6.08 4.68
C PHE A 53 -44.21 4.73 5.32
N THR A 54 -43.56 4.40 6.42
CA THR A 54 -43.78 3.14 7.15
C THR A 54 -45.00 3.19 8.06
N GLY A 55 -45.35 4.35 8.57
CA GLY A 55 -46.30 4.55 9.65
C GLY A 55 -45.71 4.18 11.02
N TRP A 56 -44.38 4.09 11.13
CA TRP A 56 -43.70 3.69 12.35
C TRP A 56 -42.65 4.72 12.77
N PRO A 57 -42.64 5.14 14.04
CA PRO A 57 -41.70 6.17 14.50
C PRO A 57 -40.27 5.63 14.58
N GLU A 58 -39.29 6.53 14.49
CA GLU A 58 -37.89 6.23 14.82
C GLU A 58 -37.78 5.89 16.32
N MET A 59 -37.08 4.80 16.65
CA MET A 59 -36.97 4.28 18.01
C MET A 59 -35.53 3.99 18.41
N LEU A 60 -35.31 3.75 19.73
CA LEU A 60 -34.04 3.33 20.30
C LEU A 60 -32.87 4.26 19.93
N GLY A 61 -33.12 5.58 20.02
CA GLY A 61 -32.10 6.57 19.66
C GLY A 61 -31.67 6.53 18.19
N GLY A 62 -32.57 6.09 17.30
CA GLY A 62 -32.32 6.01 15.87
C GLY A 62 -31.74 4.67 15.38
N ARG A 63 -31.56 3.70 16.26
CA ARG A 63 -31.09 2.34 15.86
C ARG A 63 -32.11 1.59 15.00
N VAL A 64 -33.40 1.94 15.12
CA VAL A 64 -34.48 1.38 14.31
C VAL A 64 -35.20 2.52 13.58
N LYS A 65 -34.90 2.68 12.30
CA LYS A 65 -35.50 3.67 11.39
C LYS A 65 -35.98 3.02 10.11
N THR A 66 -35.12 2.26 9.47
CA THR A 66 -35.29 1.65 8.14
C THR A 66 -35.46 0.15 8.20
N LEU A 67 -35.26 -0.47 9.36
CA LEU A 67 -35.47 -1.93 9.58
C LEU A 67 -36.98 -2.22 9.72
N HIS A 68 -37.72 -2.09 8.62
CA HIS A 68 -39.17 -2.24 8.57
C HIS A 68 -39.60 -3.06 7.36
N PRO A 69 -40.62 -3.96 7.48
CA PRO A 69 -41.11 -4.76 6.36
C PRO A 69 -41.51 -3.94 5.12
N LYS A 70 -42.10 -2.77 5.27
CA LYS A 70 -42.45 -1.90 4.14
C LYS A 70 -41.23 -1.39 3.37
N VAL A 71 -40.10 -1.13 4.08
CA VAL A 71 -38.84 -0.73 3.42
C VAL A 71 -38.21 -1.92 2.72
N HIS A 72 -37.92 -3.00 3.46
CA HIS A 72 -37.24 -4.18 2.89
C HIS A 72 -38.11 -4.95 1.91
N GLY A 73 -39.40 -5.05 2.15
CA GLY A 73 -40.35 -5.60 1.18
C GLY A 73 -40.38 -4.77 -0.11
N GLY A 74 -40.42 -3.43 0.01
CA GLY A 74 -40.36 -2.52 -1.14
C GLY A 74 -39.08 -2.67 -1.98
N LEU A 75 -37.96 -3.10 -1.37
CA LEU A 75 -36.70 -3.38 -2.06
C LEU A 75 -36.60 -4.80 -2.62
N LEU A 76 -37.18 -5.79 -1.93
CA LEU A 76 -36.89 -7.21 -2.17
C LEU A 76 -37.90 -7.90 -3.07
N TYR A 77 -39.19 -7.46 -3.12
CA TYR A 77 -40.18 -8.16 -3.90
C TYR A 77 -39.85 -8.10 -5.41
N ARG A 78 -40.01 -9.23 -6.08
CA ARG A 78 -39.70 -9.37 -7.50
C ARG A 78 -40.83 -8.76 -8.34
N ARG A 79 -40.54 -7.68 -9.05
CA ARG A 79 -41.54 -6.89 -9.81
C ARG A 79 -42.27 -7.66 -10.88
N LYS A 80 -41.70 -8.80 -11.37
CA LYS A 80 -42.28 -9.66 -12.43
C LYS A 80 -42.93 -10.93 -11.85
N ASN A 81 -42.92 -11.13 -10.56
CA ASN A 81 -43.50 -12.30 -9.90
C ASN A 81 -44.90 -11.96 -9.39
N ALA A 82 -45.94 -12.62 -9.92
CA ALA A 82 -47.33 -12.33 -9.60
C ALA A 82 -47.68 -12.57 -8.12
N GLU A 83 -47.09 -13.60 -7.51
CA GLU A 83 -47.30 -13.91 -6.07
C GLU A 83 -46.65 -12.83 -5.17
N ASP A 84 -45.43 -12.39 -5.49
CA ASP A 84 -44.78 -11.30 -4.76
C ASP A 84 -45.59 -10.00 -4.87
N GLN A 85 -46.13 -9.70 -6.06
CA GLN A 85 -46.98 -8.51 -6.30
C GLN A 85 -48.26 -8.57 -5.44
N LYS A 86 -48.94 -9.73 -5.41
CA LYS A 86 -50.14 -9.95 -4.63
C LYS A 86 -49.86 -9.75 -3.15
N GLN A 87 -48.86 -10.40 -2.61
CA GLN A 87 -48.46 -10.28 -1.20
C GLN A 87 -48.07 -8.84 -0.85
N ALA A 88 -47.32 -8.15 -1.72
CA ALA A 88 -46.94 -6.76 -1.50
C ALA A 88 -48.16 -5.85 -1.43
N ALA A 89 -49.14 -6.05 -2.32
CA ALA A 89 -50.39 -5.29 -2.34
C ALA A 89 -51.23 -5.52 -1.08
N GLU A 90 -51.39 -6.80 -0.67
CA GLU A 90 -52.12 -7.19 0.55
C GLU A 90 -51.52 -6.58 1.82
N GLN A 91 -50.20 -6.42 1.89
CA GLN A 91 -49.49 -5.85 3.02
C GLN A 91 -49.23 -4.32 2.90
N GLY A 92 -49.72 -3.68 1.85
CA GLY A 92 -49.52 -2.25 1.60
C GLY A 92 -48.02 -1.90 1.41
N ILE A 93 -47.27 -2.79 0.79
CA ILE A 93 -45.84 -2.60 0.48
C ILE A 93 -45.72 -1.92 -0.88
N ALA A 94 -45.35 -0.66 -0.88
CA ALA A 94 -45.08 0.09 -2.11
C ALA A 94 -43.62 -0.13 -2.60
N PRO A 95 -43.39 -0.09 -3.93
CA PRO A 95 -42.05 -0.29 -4.48
C PRO A 95 -41.10 0.83 -4.08
N ILE A 96 -39.81 0.49 -3.90
CA ILE A 96 -38.69 1.42 -3.81
C ILE A 96 -37.73 1.01 -4.94
N ASP A 97 -37.51 1.90 -5.91
CA ASP A 97 -36.88 1.58 -7.19
C ASP A 97 -35.41 2.03 -7.24
N LEU A 98 -35.06 3.02 -6.40
CA LEU A 98 -33.71 3.55 -6.27
C LEU A 98 -33.34 3.65 -4.79
N VAL A 99 -32.15 3.15 -4.45
CA VAL A 99 -31.54 3.31 -3.13
C VAL A 99 -30.21 4.03 -3.26
N VAL A 100 -30.03 5.07 -2.46
CA VAL A 100 -28.80 5.84 -2.38
C VAL A 100 -28.34 5.85 -0.92
N VAL A 101 -27.39 5.00 -0.61
CA VAL A 101 -26.89 4.80 0.75
C VAL A 101 -25.37 4.63 0.69
N ASN A 102 -24.64 5.41 1.47
CA ASN A 102 -23.25 5.12 1.80
C ASN A 102 -23.09 4.87 3.28
N LEU A 103 -22.14 4.02 3.63
CA LEU A 103 -21.94 3.55 4.99
C LEU A 103 -21.23 4.62 5.85
N TYR A 104 -21.37 4.53 7.15
CA TYR A 104 -20.56 5.32 8.07
C TYR A 104 -19.06 5.03 7.86
N PRO A 105 -18.19 6.05 8.01
CA PRO A 105 -16.74 5.88 7.84
C PRO A 105 -16.14 5.19 9.07
N PHE A 106 -16.48 3.92 9.29
CA PHE A 106 -16.02 3.12 10.44
C PHE A 106 -14.50 3.11 10.55
N GLU A 107 -13.79 3.02 9.40
CA GLU A 107 -12.32 3.08 9.33
C GLU A 107 -11.76 4.39 9.89
N ALA A 108 -12.36 5.52 9.53
CA ALA A 108 -11.95 6.82 10.05
C ALA A 108 -12.26 6.97 11.56
N THR A 109 -13.34 6.36 12.03
CA THR A 109 -13.65 6.32 13.46
C THR A 109 -12.66 5.44 14.21
N ALA A 110 -12.38 4.24 13.72
CA ALA A 110 -11.43 3.31 14.32
C ALA A 110 -9.98 3.85 14.39
N ALA A 111 -9.64 4.78 13.52
CA ALA A 111 -8.33 5.44 13.50
C ALA A 111 -8.16 6.60 14.50
N LYS A 112 -9.22 7.02 15.20
CA LYS A 112 -9.16 8.13 16.17
C LYS A 112 -8.32 7.75 17.40
N SER A 113 -7.51 8.69 17.86
CA SER A 113 -6.85 8.57 19.17
C SER A 113 -7.84 8.74 20.31
N GLY A 114 -7.71 7.97 21.39
CA GLY A 114 -8.58 8.04 22.56
C GLY A 114 -10.00 7.47 22.35
N LEU A 115 -10.21 6.70 21.27
CA LEU A 115 -11.48 6.01 21.00
C LEU A 115 -11.83 5.03 22.13
N THR A 116 -13.09 5.05 22.57
CA THR A 116 -13.60 4.08 23.54
C THR A 116 -14.25 2.87 22.85
N ALA A 117 -14.40 1.75 23.58
CA ALA A 117 -15.11 0.59 23.09
C ALA A 117 -16.57 0.88 22.74
N GLU A 118 -17.23 1.71 23.56
CA GLU A 118 -18.62 2.13 23.34
C GLU A 118 -18.76 2.94 22.05
N GLU A 119 -17.86 3.91 21.82
CA GLU A 119 -17.87 4.72 20.59
C GLU A 119 -17.59 3.86 19.35
N LEU A 120 -16.67 2.89 19.43
CA LEU A 120 -16.40 1.96 18.33
C LEU A 120 -17.66 1.16 17.97
N ILE A 121 -18.33 0.57 18.98
CA ILE A 121 -19.52 -0.26 18.78
C ILE A 121 -20.70 0.61 18.29
N ALA A 122 -20.89 1.80 18.83
CA ALA A 122 -21.97 2.70 18.43
C ALA A 122 -21.88 3.17 16.96
N ASN A 123 -20.69 3.14 16.36
CA ASN A 123 -20.47 3.50 14.96
C ASN A 123 -20.61 2.32 13.98
N ILE A 124 -21.02 1.13 14.44
CA ILE A 124 -21.35 0.01 13.55
C ILE A 124 -22.73 0.29 12.92
N ASP A 125 -22.74 0.48 11.60
CA ASP A 125 -23.98 0.69 10.83
C ASP A 125 -24.67 -0.65 10.54
N ILE A 126 -25.93 -0.77 10.97
CA ILE A 126 -26.76 -1.94 10.70
C ILE A 126 -27.75 -1.66 9.56
N GLY A 127 -28.41 -0.50 9.59
CA GLY A 127 -29.48 -0.16 8.66
C GLY A 127 -28.99 0.06 7.23
N GLY A 128 -27.86 0.74 7.06
CA GLY A 128 -27.25 1.00 5.76
C GLY A 128 -26.89 -0.27 5.01
N PRO A 129 -26.06 -1.17 5.57
CA PRO A 129 -25.73 -2.44 4.95
C PRO A 129 -26.94 -3.30 4.61
N THR A 130 -27.96 -3.34 5.48
CA THR A 130 -29.19 -4.14 5.23
C THR A 130 -29.96 -3.62 4.02
N MET A 131 -30.17 -2.31 3.91
CA MET A 131 -30.84 -1.70 2.74
C MET A 131 -30.03 -1.93 1.46
N LEU A 132 -28.72 -1.70 1.49
CA LEU A 132 -27.83 -1.91 0.36
C LEU A 132 -27.89 -3.36 -0.13
N ARG A 133 -27.80 -4.34 0.76
CA ARG A 133 -27.83 -5.78 0.42
C ARG A 133 -29.20 -6.21 -0.12
N SER A 134 -30.31 -5.68 0.45
CA SER A 134 -31.65 -5.96 -0.03
C SER A 134 -31.85 -5.44 -1.46
N ALA A 135 -31.47 -4.19 -1.72
CA ALA A 135 -31.55 -3.57 -3.05
C ALA A 135 -30.64 -4.28 -4.08
N ALA A 136 -29.40 -4.58 -3.70
CA ALA A 136 -28.43 -5.25 -4.56
C ALA A 136 -28.85 -6.68 -4.92
N LYS A 137 -29.50 -7.41 -4.00
CA LYS A 137 -30.07 -8.74 -4.28
C LYS A 137 -31.15 -8.69 -5.36
N ASN A 138 -31.92 -7.59 -5.40
CA ASN A 138 -33.00 -7.39 -6.38
C ASN A 138 -32.59 -6.41 -7.52
N PHE A 139 -31.33 -6.47 -7.95
CA PHE A 139 -30.78 -5.55 -8.97
C PHE A 139 -31.54 -5.60 -10.31
N GLU A 140 -32.28 -6.65 -10.60
CA GLU A 140 -33.12 -6.70 -11.80
C GLU A 140 -34.22 -5.62 -11.77
N SER A 141 -34.67 -5.22 -10.58
CA SER A 141 -35.75 -4.27 -10.37
C SER A 141 -35.33 -2.98 -9.67
N VAL A 142 -34.25 -2.98 -8.92
CA VAL A 142 -33.82 -1.87 -8.05
C VAL A 142 -32.43 -1.37 -8.43
N THR A 143 -32.33 -0.05 -8.58
CA THR A 143 -31.04 0.63 -8.71
C THR A 143 -30.47 0.92 -7.33
N VAL A 144 -29.21 0.57 -7.07
CA VAL A 144 -28.56 0.82 -5.77
C VAL A 144 -27.25 1.57 -5.95
N VAL A 145 -27.11 2.71 -5.29
CA VAL A 145 -25.91 3.57 -5.38
C VAL A 145 -25.27 3.70 -4.00
N THR A 146 -24.01 3.33 -3.92
CA THR A 146 -23.23 3.39 -2.66
C THR A 146 -22.05 4.38 -2.72
N ASN A 147 -21.80 4.99 -3.89
CA ASN A 147 -20.68 5.91 -4.07
C ASN A 147 -21.13 7.16 -4.85
N PRO A 148 -20.80 8.40 -4.37
CA PRO A 148 -21.13 9.64 -5.08
C PRO A 148 -20.64 9.70 -6.54
N SER A 149 -19.55 9.02 -6.88
CA SER A 149 -19.02 8.96 -8.26
C SER A 149 -19.99 8.34 -9.27
N ASP A 150 -21.03 7.64 -8.82
CA ASP A 150 -22.03 7.01 -9.69
C ASP A 150 -23.25 7.89 -9.93
N TYR A 151 -23.43 9.01 -9.20
CA TYR A 151 -24.61 9.88 -9.30
C TYR A 151 -24.84 10.40 -10.72
N GLU A 152 -23.78 10.91 -11.34
CA GLU A 152 -23.89 11.49 -12.68
C GLU A 152 -24.34 10.47 -13.73
N ARG A 153 -23.79 9.26 -13.69
CA ARG A 153 -24.18 8.18 -14.61
C ARG A 153 -25.64 7.79 -14.42
N VAL A 154 -26.04 7.57 -13.17
CA VAL A 154 -27.41 7.16 -12.86
C VAL A 154 -28.41 8.24 -13.26
N ALA A 155 -28.12 9.53 -12.93
CA ALA A 155 -28.99 10.64 -13.29
C ALA A 155 -29.19 10.76 -14.82
N ARG A 156 -28.11 10.66 -15.62
CA ARG A 156 -28.21 10.70 -17.09
C ARG A 156 -29.08 9.57 -17.65
N GLU A 157 -28.93 8.35 -17.14
CA GLU A 157 -29.76 7.22 -17.57
C GLU A 157 -31.25 7.49 -17.22
N LEU A 158 -31.56 7.98 -16.03
CA LEU A 158 -32.92 8.30 -15.61
C LEU A 158 -33.53 9.45 -16.42
N GLU A 159 -32.77 10.50 -16.73
CA GLU A 159 -33.20 11.63 -17.56
C GLU A 159 -33.52 11.21 -19.00
N SER A 160 -32.78 10.22 -19.52
CA SER A 160 -32.96 9.78 -20.92
C SER A 160 -34.07 8.75 -21.11
N THR A 161 -34.25 7.83 -20.16
CA THR A 161 -35.14 6.65 -20.32
C THR A 161 -36.07 6.41 -19.14
N SER A 162 -36.02 7.24 -18.08
CA SER A 162 -36.74 7.06 -16.80
C SER A 162 -36.37 5.77 -16.04
N GLU A 163 -35.37 5.02 -16.51
CA GLU A 163 -34.88 3.80 -15.88
C GLU A 163 -33.36 3.68 -16.06
N THR A 164 -32.72 2.83 -15.25
CA THR A 164 -31.32 2.49 -15.43
C THR A 164 -31.18 1.18 -16.23
N ALA A 165 -30.13 1.06 -17.02
CA ALA A 165 -29.83 -0.16 -17.74
C ALA A 165 -29.56 -1.34 -16.80
N LEU A 166 -29.94 -2.56 -17.16
CA LEU A 166 -29.67 -3.78 -16.36
C LEU A 166 -28.18 -3.96 -16.10
N ALA A 167 -27.33 -3.66 -17.08
CA ALA A 167 -25.87 -3.73 -16.93
C ALA A 167 -25.36 -2.73 -15.86
N THR A 168 -25.97 -1.54 -15.79
CA THR A 168 -25.67 -0.53 -14.77
C THR A 168 -26.08 -1.04 -13.40
N ARG A 169 -27.30 -1.54 -13.24
CA ARG A 169 -27.80 -2.10 -11.97
C ARG A 169 -26.93 -3.26 -11.47
N LEU A 170 -26.56 -4.19 -12.35
CA LEU A 170 -25.65 -5.29 -12.00
C LEU A 170 -24.27 -4.78 -11.58
N GLY A 171 -23.72 -3.79 -12.29
CA GLY A 171 -22.44 -3.18 -11.94
C GLY A 171 -22.48 -2.51 -10.56
N LEU A 172 -23.56 -1.79 -10.25
CA LEU A 172 -23.80 -1.15 -8.96
C LEU A 172 -24.00 -2.18 -7.84
N ALA A 173 -24.74 -3.26 -8.08
CA ALA A 173 -24.93 -4.34 -7.12
C ALA A 173 -23.60 -5.02 -6.74
N ARG A 174 -22.68 -5.23 -7.70
CA ARG A 174 -21.33 -5.72 -7.43
C ARG A 174 -20.55 -4.77 -6.51
N LYS A 175 -20.67 -3.45 -6.74
CA LYS A 175 -20.03 -2.43 -5.86
C LYS A 175 -20.58 -2.50 -4.44
N VAL A 176 -21.88 -2.74 -4.26
CA VAL A 176 -22.48 -2.89 -2.93
C VAL A 176 -21.87 -4.06 -2.17
N PHE A 177 -21.83 -5.27 -2.78
CA PHE A 177 -21.27 -6.43 -2.08
C PHE A 177 -19.78 -6.28 -1.81
N ALA A 178 -19.03 -5.62 -2.69
CA ALA A 178 -17.64 -5.28 -2.42
C ALA A 178 -17.49 -4.30 -1.22
N ALA A 179 -18.37 -3.29 -1.14
CA ALA A 179 -18.35 -2.31 -0.05
C ALA A 179 -18.76 -2.93 1.30
N THR A 180 -19.82 -3.75 1.33
CA THR A 180 -20.28 -4.39 2.57
C THR A 180 -19.31 -5.46 3.06
N SER A 181 -18.72 -6.26 2.17
CA SER A 181 -17.67 -7.24 2.52
C SER A 181 -16.45 -6.55 3.16
N ARG A 182 -15.98 -5.44 2.58
CA ARG A 182 -14.89 -4.66 3.17
C ARG A 182 -15.27 -4.08 4.52
N TYR A 183 -16.49 -3.55 4.64
CA TYR A 183 -17.01 -2.97 5.87
C TYR A 183 -17.06 -4.00 7.01
N ASP A 184 -17.63 -5.18 6.75
CA ASP A 184 -17.71 -6.28 7.72
C ASP A 184 -16.31 -6.80 8.11
N GLY A 185 -15.41 -6.89 7.13
CA GLY A 185 -14.01 -7.29 7.39
C GLY A 185 -13.27 -6.31 8.30
N MET A 186 -13.50 -5.01 8.13
CA MET A 186 -12.92 -3.99 9.01
C MET A 186 -13.51 -4.03 10.42
N ILE A 187 -14.82 -4.20 10.54
CA ILE A 187 -15.48 -4.40 11.85
C ILE A 187 -14.86 -5.61 12.54
N THR A 188 -14.72 -6.74 11.83
CA THR A 188 -14.12 -7.96 12.39
C THR A 188 -12.74 -7.70 12.96
N MET A 189 -11.87 -7.02 12.20
CA MET A 189 -10.50 -6.71 12.65
C MET A 189 -10.45 -5.74 13.84
N GLU A 190 -11.37 -4.79 13.92
CA GLU A 190 -11.40 -3.83 15.03
C GLU A 190 -12.06 -4.43 16.29
N LEU A 191 -13.04 -5.33 16.15
CA LEU A 191 -13.63 -6.06 17.29
C LEU A 191 -12.63 -7.00 17.97
N GLU A 192 -11.59 -7.47 17.29
CA GLU A 192 -10.49 -8.23 17.92
C GLU A 192 -9.68 -7.42 18.94
N ARG A 193 -9.82 -6.10 18.92
CA ARG A 193 -9.22 -5.22 19.93
C ARG A 193 -10.05 -5.15 21.22
N LEU A 194 -11.28 -5.64 21.21
CA LEU A 194 -12.13 -5.63 22.40
C LEU A 194 -11.79 -6.79 23.32
N SER A 195 -11.73 -6.48 24.62
CA SER A 195 -11.62 -7.45 25.70
C SER A 195 -12.80 -7.32 26.63
N ALA A 196 -13.36 -8.44 27.04
CA ALA A 196 -14.48 -8.52 27.99
C ALA A 196 -14.06 -9.07 29.36
N GLU A 197 -12.80 -8.93 29.74
CA GLU A 197 -12.27 -9.37 31.04
C GLU A 197 -12.80 -8.47 32.17
N GLY A 198 -13.19 -9.07 33.27
CA GLY A 198 -13.71 -8.34 34.45
C GLY A 198 -15.14 -7.81 34.30
N GLY A 199 -15.88 -8.23 33.27
CA GLY A 199 -17.28 -7.82 33.03
C GLY A 199 -17.46 -6.48 32.33
N ASN A 200 -16.39 -5.78 32.00
CA ASN A 200 -16.39 -4.55 31.20
C ASN A 200 -15.77 -4.81 29.81
N VAL A 201 -16.25 -4.09 28.80
CA VAL A 201 -15.67 -4.13 27.44
C VAL A 201 -14.69 -2.99 27.29
N GLU A 202 -13.43 -3.32 27.06
CA GLU A 202 -12.35 -2.35 26.91
C GLU A 202 -11.68 -2.49 25.56
N LEU A 203 -11.20 -1.38 25.02
CA LEU A 203 -10.45 -1.34 23.76
C LEU A 203 -8.95 -1.47 24.06
N ARG A 204 -8.35 -2.53 23.58
CA ARG A 204 -6.91 -2.80 23.70
C ARG A 204 -6.11 -2.23 22.54
N VAL A 205 -4.81 -2.18 22.72
CA VAL A 205 -3.87 -1.87 21.63
C VAL A 205 -4.01 -2.93 20.54
N LYS A 206 -3.96 -2.50 19.29
CA LYS A 206 -4.05 -3.41 18.14
C LYS A 206 -2.91 -4.44 18.18
N PRO A 207 -3.22 -5.74 18.12
CA PRO A 207 -2.18 -6.77 18.12
C PRO A 207 -1.32 -6.64 16.86
N ALA A 208 -0.03 -6.94 17.01
CA ALA A 208 0.91 -6.94 15.87
C ALA A 208 0.49 -7.90 14.76
N LEU A 209 -0.05 -9.06 15.14
CA LEU A 209 -0.64 -10.04 14.24
C LEU A 209 -2.06 -10.36 14.75
N PRO A 210 -3.11 -9.96 14.02
CA PRO A 210 -4.49 -10.22 14.39
C PRO A 210 -4.83 -11.71 14.18
N GLU A 211 -5.85 -12.20 14.87
CA GLU A 211 -6.35 -13.57 14.68
C GLU A 211 -6.90 -13.81 13.27
N ARG A 212 -7.49 -12.77 12.68
CA ARG A 212 -8.05 -12.77 11.32
C ARG A 212 -7.46 -11.66 10.49
N VAL A 213 -7.07 -11.96 9.26
CA VAL A 213 -6.61 -10.98 8.28
C VAL A 213 -7.65 -10.87 7.18
N HIS A 214 -8.21 -9.68 7.00
CA HIS A 214 -9.13 -9.37 5.91
C HIS A 214 -8.47 -8.42 4.93
N ILE A 215 -8.36 -8.82 3.66
CA ILE A 215 -7.71 -8.04 2.60
C ILE A 215 -8.72 -7.83 1.48
N ALA A 216 -9.19 -6.60 1.35
CA ALA A 216 -10.08 -6.19 0.28
C ALA A 216 -9.28 -5.39 -0.77
N LEU A 217 -9.01 -5.98 -1.91
CA LEU A 217 -8.29 -5.37 -3.00
C LEU A 217 -9.20 -5.15 -4.22
N ARG A 218 -9.00 -4.06 -4.94
CA ARG A 218 -9.57 -3.82 -6.26
C ARG A 218 -8.48 -3.77 -7.32
N ARG A 219 -8.76 -4.32 -8.50
CA ARG A 219 -7.84 -4.20 -9.64
C ARG A 219 -7.78 -2.74 -10.08
N GLN A 220 -6.58 -2.18 -10.09
CA GLN A 220 -6.31 -0.83 -10.61
C GLN A 220 -5.95 -0.87 -12.08
N GLN A 221 -5.07 -1.80 -12.47
CA GLN A 221 -4.52 -1.87 -13.80
C GLN A 221 -4.21 -3.33 -14.18
N GLU A 222 -4.50 -3.73 -15.39
CA GLU A 222 -3.93 -4.93 -15.99
C GLU A 222 -2.49 -4.66 -16.39
N LEU A 223 -1.63 -5.66 -16.18
CA LEU A 223 -0.24 -5.62 -16.62
C LEU A 223 -0.08 -6.51 -17.86
N ARG A 224 0.88 -6.18 -18.69
CA ARG A 224 1.10 -6.90 -19.94
C ARG A 224 1.33 -8.40 -19.73
N TYR A 225 2.04 -8.79 -18.67
CA TYR A 225 2.26 -10.16 -18.18
C TYR A 225 2.88 -10.11 -16.77
N GLY A 226 3.00 -11.27 -16.11
CA GLY A 226 3.66 -11.43 -14.81
C GLY A 226 5.18 -11.43 -14.88
N GLU A 227 5.84 -12.24 -14.06
CA GLU A 227 7.30 -12.44 -14.18
C GLU A 227 7.68 -12.99 -15.55
N ASN A 228 6.82 -13.85 -16.09
CA ASN A 228 7.02 -14.50 -17.39
C ASN A 228 5.87 -14.18 -18.35
N PRO A 229 6.12 -14.18 -19.69
CA PRO A 229 5.11 -13.78 -20.69
C PRO A 229 3.81 -14.60 -20.69
N HIS A 230 3.84 -15.84 -20.23
CA HIS A 230 2.65 -16.70 -20.16
C HIS A 230 1.79 -16.50 -18.91
N GLN A 231 2.23 -15.67 -17.96
CA GLN A 231 1.53 -15.41 -16.71
C GLN A 231 0.70 -14.14 -16.82
N ALA A 232 -0.60 -14.24 -16.58
CA ALA A 232 -1.46 -13.06 -16.44
C ALA A 232 -1.13 -12.32 -15.14
N ALA A 233 -1.13 -10.98 -15.18
CA ALA A 233 -0.85 -10.15 -14.01
C ALA A 233 -1.67 -8.87 -14.02
N ALA A 234 -1.87 -8.32 -12.82
CA ALA A 234 -2.52 -7.02 -12.63
C ALA A 234 -2.02 -6.38 -11.32
N LEU A 235 -2.05 -5.05 -11.30
CA LEU A 235 -1.86 -4.28 -10.07
C LEU A 235 -3.20 -4.19 -9.34
N TYR A 236 -3.21 -4.61 -8.08
CA TYR A 236 -4.33 -4.45 -7.17
C TYR A 236 -3.97 -3.46 -6.06
N VAL A 237 -4.93 -2.66 -5.66
CA VAL A 237 -4.78 -1.67 -4.59
C VAL A 237 -5.88 -1.83 -3.55
N PRO A 238 -5.70 -1.32 -2.32
CA PRO A 238 -6.74 -1.39 -1.31
C PRO A 238 -8.08 -0.83 -1.81
N GLY A 239 -9.16 -1.57 -1.57
CA GLY A 239 -10.52 -1.14 -1.89
C GLY A 239 -10.97 -0.04 -0.92
N GLY A 240 -11.65 0.99 -1.44
CA GLY A 240 -12.30 2.02 -0.61
C GLY A 240 -11.41 3.17 -0.15
N ARG A 241 -10.12 3.16 -0.43
CA ARG A 241 -9.22 4.30 -0.26
C ARG A 241 -8.41 4.56 -1.54
N PRO A 242 -7.90 5.78 -1.75
CA PRO A 242 -6.97 6.04 -2.84
C PRO A 242 -5.73 5.17 -2.76
N PRO A 243 -5.09 4.83 -3.88
CA PRO A 243 -3.77 4.20 -3.86
C PRO A 243 -2.75 5.15 -3.21
N ALA A 244 -1.70 4.58 -2.65
CA ALA A 244 -0.62 5.28 -1.97
C ALA A 244 0.74 4.77 -2.48
N GLY A 245 1.83 5.46 -2.14
CA GLY A 245 3.18 5.04 -2.46
C GLY A 245 3.39 4.80 -3.96
N LEU A 246 4.10 3.74 -4.31
CA LEU A 246 4.40 3.40 -5.72
C LEU A 246 3.13 3.16 -6.56
N ALA A 247 2.07 2.62 -5.97
CA ALA A 247 0.81 2.37 -6.69
C ALA A 247 0.06 3.65 -7.07
N ALA A 248 0.38 4.79 -6.45
CA ALA A 248 -0.13 6.12 -6.77
C ALA A 248 0.82 6.95 -7.65
N ALA A 249 2.00 6.40 -7.98
CA ALA A 249 2.99 7.12 -8.79
C ALA A 249 2.42 7.51 -10.15
N LYS A 250 2.72 8.73 -10.58
CA LYS A 250 2.31 9.24 -11.89
C LYS A 250 3.36 8.88 -12.92
N GLN A 251 3.01 8.04 -13.87
CA GLN A 251 3.87 7.77 -15.02
C GLN A 251 3.83 8.96 -15.99
N LEU A 252 4.98 9.63 -16.17
CA LEU A 252 5.11 10.82 -17.01
C LEU A 252 5.40 10.48 -18.48
N GLN A 253 6.11 9.37 -18.72
CA GLN A 253 6.42 8.88 -20.06
C GLN A 253 6.75 7.38 -20.09
N GLY A 254 6.95 6.85 -21.29
CA GLY A 254 7.37 5.48 -21.54
C GLY A 254 6.21 4.51 -21.75
N LYS A 255 6.54 3.24 -21.98
CA LYS A 255 5.57 2.14 -22.15
C LYS A 255 4.94 1.80 -20.80
N GLU A 256 3.85 1.04 -20.83
CA GLU A 256 3.24 0.46 -19.63
C GLU A 256 4.25 -0.29 -18.78
N LEU A 257 4.08 -0.22 -17.47
CA LEU A 257 4.90 -0.96 -16.52
C LEU A 257 4.57 -2.46 -16.58
N SER A 258 5.60 -3.29 -16.51
CA SER A 258 5.45 -4.74 -16.32
C SER A 258 5.43 -5.07 -14.82
N TYR A 259 5.05 -6.31 -14.51
CA TYR A 259 5.16 -6.86 -13.16
C TYR A 259 6.59 -6.68 -12.60
N ASN A 260 7.61 -7.08 -13.36
CA ASN A 260 9.01 -6.96 -12.93
C ASN A 260 9.44 -5.50 -12.72
N ASN A 261 8.90 -4.55 -13.52
CA ASN A 261 9.18 -3.14 -13.27
C ASN A 261 8.65 -2.68 -11.89
N PHE A 262 7.43 -3.10 -11.50
CA PHE A 262 6.89 -2.78 -10.18
C PHE A 262 7.72 -3.39 -9.05
N VAL A 263 8.16 -4.64 -9.21
CA VAL A 263 8.97 -5.34 -8.20
C VAL A 263 10.33 -4.66 -8.01
N ASP A 264 11.04 -4.33 -9.12
CA ASP A 264 12.33 -3.64 -9.05
C ASP A 264 12.18 -2.17 -8.59
N LEU A 265 11.09 -1.47 -8.98
CA LEU A 265 10.79 -0.12 -8.52
C LEU A 265 10.53 -0.06 -7.01
N GLU A 266 9.81 -1.05 -6.47
CA GLU A 266 9.56 -1.13 -5.03
C GLU A 266 10.87 -1.38 -4.26
N ALA A 267 11.74 -2.26 -4.75
CA ALA A 267 13.05 -2.47 -4.16
C ALA A 267 13.91 -1.19 -4.21
N ALA A 268 13.91 -0.49 -5.35
CA ALA A 268 14.68 0.75 -5.52
C ALA A 268 14.18 1.88 -4.60
N ARG A 269 12.85 2.09 -4.57
CA ARG A 269 12.19 3.09 -3.73
C ARG A 269 12.44 2.85 -2.25
N SER A 270 12.26 1.60 -1.81
CA SER A 270 12.42 1.23 -0.41
C SER A 270 13.83 1.47 0.10
N LEU A 271 14.86 1.14 -0.70
CA LEU A 271 16.24 1.43 -0.35
C LEU A 271 16.54 2.94 -0.40
N ALA A 272 16.02 3.68 -1.40
CA ALA A 272 16.22 5.12 -1.48
C ALA A 272 15.60 5.88 -0.28
N ALA A 273 14.52 5.35 0.30
CA ALA A 273 13.85 5.89 1.49
C ALA A 273 14.70 5.81 2.77
N GLU A 274 15.70 4.94 2.85
CA GLU A 274 16.59 4.81 4.02
C GLU A 274 17.52 6.02 4.22
N PHE A 275 17.69 6.87 3.20
CA PHE A 275 18.70 7.92 3.20
C PHE A 275 18.11 9.32 3.36
N LYS A 276 18.79 10.12 4.21
CA LYS A 276 18.38 11.51 4.49
C LYS A 276 19.00 12.52 3.54
N ASN A 277 20.24 12.28 3.06
CA ASN A 277 20.89 13.11 2.07
C ASN A 277 20.56 12.66 0.64
N PRO A 278 20.91 13.41 -0.41
CA PRO A 278 20.67 13.00 -1.79
C PRO A 278 21.23 11.60 -2.08
N ALA A 279 20.38 10.68 -2.48
CA ALA A 279 20.74 9.28 -2.70
C ALA A 279 20.24 8.78 -4.05
N ALA A 280 21.05 7.93 -4.66
CA ALA A 280 20.77 7.20 -5.88
C ALA A 280 20.90 5.70 -5.65
N VAL A 281 19.89 4.96 -6.07
CA VAL A 281 19.81 3.51 -5.99
C VAL A 281 19.62 2.94 -7.39
N ILE A 282 20.39 1.92 -7.73
CA ILE A 282 20.27 1.19 -8.99
C ILE A 282 19.99 -0.27 -8.68
N ILE A 283 18.82 -0.74 -9.08
CA ILE A 283 18.35 -2.11 -8.87
C ILE A 283 18.41 -2.91 -10.17
N LYS A 284 18.82 -4.16 -10.06
CA LYS A 284 18.69 -5.17 -11.10
C LYS A 284 18.24 -6.48 -10.48
N HIS A 285 17.08 -7.00 -10.94
CA HIS A 285 16.52 -8.26 -10.43
C HIS A 285 16.40 -8.27 -8.89
N ASN A 286 15.74 -7.26 -8.35
CA ASN A 286 15.49 -7.08 -6.92
C ASN A 286 16.73 -6.87 -6.01
N ASN A 287 17.91 -6.73 -6.58
CA ASN A 287 19.12 -6.47 -5.79
C ASN A 287 19.75 -5.14 -6.20
N PRO A 288 20.30 -4.37 -5.26
CA PRO A 288 21.08 -3.20 -5.60
C PRO A 288 22.41 -3.63 -6.25
N CYS A 289 22.66 -3.16 -7.45
CA CYS A 289 23.98 -3.24 -8.10
C CYS A 289 24.82 -1.99 -7.86
N GLY A 290 24.21 -0.94 -7.31
CA GLY A 290 24.89 0.27 -6.87
C GLY A 290 23.98 1.18 -6.07
N THR A 291 24.52 1.73 -4.97
CA THR A 291 23.84 2.68 -4.09
C THR A 291 24.85 3.70 -3.59
N ALA A 292 24.46 4.98 -3.57
CA ALA A 292 25.27 5.99 -2.91
C ALA A 292 24.41 7.12 -2.34
N GLU A 293 24.86 7.69 -1.22
CA GLU A 293 24.36 8.89 -0.56
C GLU A 293 25.47 9.95 -0.58
N GLN A 294 25.23 11.11 -1.17
CA GLN A 294 26.24 12.16 -1.37
C GLN A 294 25.65 13.55 -1.15
N ALA A 295 26.50 14.60 -1.27
CA ALA A 295 26.06 15.98 -1.16
C ALA A 295 25.15 16.42 -2.33
N THR A 296 25.34 15.85 -3.52
CA THR A 296 24.52 16.11 -4.71
C THR A 296 23.95 14.82 -5.29
N LEU A 297 22.80 14.92 -5.98
CA LEU A 297 22.19 13.76 -6.61
C LEU A 297 23.05 13.23 -7.76
N LEU A 298 23.70 14.12 -8.51
CA LEU A 298 24.62 13.76 -9.58
C LEU A 298 25.78 12.92 -9.07
N ASP A 299 26.42 13.32 -7.96
CA ASP A 299 27.54 12.57 -7.38
C ASP A 299 27.06 11.24 -6.80
N ALA A 300 25.88 11.21 -6.18
CA ALA A 300 25.25 9.97 -5.72
C ALA A 300 25.04 9.00 -6.90
N TYR A 301 24.48 9.47 -8.01
CA TYR A 301 24.28 8.62 -9.19
C TYR A 301 25.60 8.11 -9.78
N ARG A 302 26.61 8.98 -9.94
CA ARG A 302 27.92 8.58 -10.48
C ARG A 302 28.60 7.51 -9.64
N LYS A 303 28.59 7.68 -8.31
CA LYS A 303 29.17 6.72 -7.38
C LYS A 303 28.38 5.40 -7.33
N ALA A 304 27.06 5.47 -7.35
CA ALA A 304 26.22 4.29 -7.42
C ALA A 304 26.50 3.50 -8.72
N LEU A 305 26.55 4.17 -9.86
CA LEU A 305 26.86 3.54 -11.15
C LEU A 305 28.24 2.91 -11.18
N ALA A 306 29.24 3.52 -10.54
CA ALA A 306 30.62 3.04 -10.52
C ALA A 306 30.79 1.69 -9.80
N CYS A 307 29.83 1.27 -8.96
CA CYS A 307 29.86 -0.01 -8.25
C CYS A 307 29.82 -1.21 -9.21
N ASP A 308 28.81 -1.25 -10.11
CA ASP A 308 28.65 -2.31 -11.13
C ASP A 308 27.93 -1.75 -12.37
N PRO A 309 28.62 -1.00 -13.23
CA PRO A 309 28.02 -0.39 -14.42
C PRO A 309 27.52 -1.43 -15.43
N MET A 310 28.07 -2.65 -15.41
CA MET A 310 27.62 -3.73 -16.29
C MET A 310 26.22 -4.20 -15.89
N SER A 311 25.97 -4.46 -14.62
CA SER A 311 24.65 -4.85 -14.12
C SER A 311 23.64 -3.69 -14.15
N ALA A 312 24.10 -2.45 -14.06
CA ALA A 312 23.25 -1.24 -14.12
C ALA A 312 22.58 -1.06 -15.50
N PHE A 313 23.14 -1.64 -16.56
CA PHE A 313 22.53 -1.61 -17.89
C PHE A 313 21.15 -2.28 -17.88
N GLY A 314 20.12 -1.55 -18.30
CA GLY A 314 18.72 -1.99 -18.24
C GLY A 314 18.21 -2.17 -16.81
N GLY A 315 18.79 -1.48 -15.84
CA GLY A 315 18.34 -1.45 -14.45
C GLY A 315 17.19 -0.49 -14.21
N VAL A 316 16.76 -0.45 -12.97
CA VAL A 316 15.71 0.44 -12.43
C VAL A 316 16.34 1.37 -11.40
N LEU A 317 16.06 2.66 -11.49
CA LEU A 317 16.64 3.67 -10.61
C LEU A 317 15.58 4.25 -9.67
N ALA A 318 16.00 4.57 -8.46
CA ALA A 318 15.25 5.46 -7.58
C ALA A 318 16.13 6.56 -7.00
N PHE A 319 15.54 7.75 -6.91
CA PHE A 319 16.13 8.91 -6.26
C PHE A 319 15.24 9.36 -5.11
N ASN A 320 15.84 9.83 -4.02
CA ASN A 320 15.10 10.40 -2.90
C ASN A 320 14.98 11.94 -2.98
N ARG A 321 15.38 12.55 -4.09
CA ARG A 321 15.25 13.98 -4.40
C ARG A 321 14.72 14.17 -5.81
N ILE A 322 14.25 15.38 -6.10
CA ILE A 322 13.90 15.80 -7.46
C ILE A 322 15.14 15.64 -8.36
N ALA A 323 14.98 14.92 -9.48
CA ALA A 323 16.05 14.75 -10.44
C ALA A 323 16.25 16.04 -11.24
N ASP A 324 17.44 16.60 -11.17
CA ASP A 324 17.85 17.82 -11.87
C ASP A 324 18.40 17.52 -13.28
N ALA A 325 18.62 18.57 -14.05
CA ALA A 325 19.15 18.47 -15.41
C ALA A 325 20.54 17.82 -15.48
N ALA A 326 21.41 18.09 -14.49
CA ALA A 326 22.77 17.54 -14.48
C ALA A 326 22.75 16.02 -14.25
N THR A 327 21.92 15.58 -13.31
CA THR A 327 21.68 14.14 -13.06
C THR A 327 21.04 13.49 -14.27
N ALA A 328 20.04 14.12 -14.90
CA ALA A 328 19.36 13.59 -16.07
C ALA A 328 20.32 13.41 -17.27
N GLN A 329 21.22 14.37 -17.51
CA GLN A 329 22.25 14.28 -18.56
C GLN A 329 23.17 13.07 -18.36
N GLU A 330 23.56 12.77 -17.13
CA GLU A 330 24.43 11.65 -16.83
C GLU A 330 23.67 10.32 -16.96
N VAL A 331 22.47 10.23 -16.39
CA VAL A 331 21.61 9.03 -16.50
C VAL A 331 21.26 8.72 -17.96
N ALA A 332 21.05 9.74 -18.80
CA ALA A 332 20.71 9.56 -20.20
C ALA A 332 21.81 8.86 -21.03
N LYS A 333 23.05 8.77 -20.54
CA LYS A 333 24.14 8.03 -21.20
C LYS A 333 23.98 6.53 -21.08
N LEU A 334 23.25 6.05 -20.07
CA LEU A 334 22.99 4.63 -19.83
C LEU A 334 21.58 4.26 -20.35
N PHE A 335 21.43 3.03 -20.79
CA PHE A 335 20.10 2.45 -20.97
C PHE A 335 19.55 2.01 -19.60
N VAL A 336 18.44 2.62 -19.18
CA VAL A 336 17.69 2.26 -17.97
C VAL A 336 16.22 2.03 -18.32
N GLU A 337 15.58 1.10 -17.62
CA GLU A 337 14.17 0.73 -17.84
C GLU A 337 13.21 1.74 -17.22
N CYS A 338 13.44 2.07 -15.94
CA CYS A 338 12.56 2.92 -15.14
C CYS A 338 13.36 3.85 -14.23
N ILE A 339 12.79 5.02 -13.94
CA ILE A 339 13.29 5.94 -12.91
C ILE A 339 12.10 6.37 -12.06
N ALA A 340 12.21 6.22 -10.73
CA ALA A 340 11.28 6.78 -9.77
C ALA A 340 11.95 7.90 -8.95
N ALA A 341 11.28 9.03 -8.79
CA ALA A 341 11.75 10.15 -7.99
C ALA A 341 10.57 10.96 -7.45
N PRO A 342 10.73 11.76 -6.38
CA PRO A 342 9.71 12.71 -5.93
C PRO A 342 9.29 13.74 -7.00
N GLY A 343 10.10 13.90 -8.02
CA GLY A 343 9.83 14.76 -9.17
C GLY A 343 11.01 14.85 -10.12
N PHE A 344 10.80 15.58 -11.20
CA PHE A 344 11.81 15.87 -12.22
C PHE A 344 11.71 17.35 -12.59
N ASP A 345 12.81 18.09 -12.62
CA ASP A 345 12.76 19.46 -13.12
C ASP A 345 12.43 19.49 -14.63
N GLU A 346 12.00 20.63 -15.16
CA GLU A 346 11.55 20.74 -16.55
C GLU A 346 12.66 20.44 -17.56
N LYS A 347 13.92 20.77 -17.23
CA LYS A 347 15.07 20.47 -18.07
C LYS A 347 15.37 18.97 -18.05
N ALA A 348 15.27 18.31 -16.88
CA ALA A 348 15.40 16.85 -16.77
C ALA A 348 14.34 16.12 -17.59
N LYS A 349 13.08 16.55 -17.51
CA LYS A 349 12.00 16.01 -18.36
C LYS A 349 12.32 16.14 -19.84
N THR A 350 12.79 17.32 -20.26
CA THR A 350 13.18 17.59 -21.66
C THR A 350 14.29 16.62 -22.13
N ILE A 351 15.30 16.37 -21.27
CA ILE A 351 16.39 15.44 -21.59
C ILE A 351 15.85 14.01 -21.75
N PHE A 352 14.98 13.57 -20.85
CA PHE A 352 14.45 12.23 -20.86
C PHE A 352 13.44 11.96 -22.00
N VAL A 353 12.77 12.98 -22.53
CA VAL A 353 11.86 12.85 -23.70
C VAL A 353 12.53 12.14 -24.87
N ALA A 354 13.83 12.35 -25.08
CA ALA A 354 14.60 11.66 -26.13
C ALA A 354 14.67 10.12 -25.92
N LYS A 355 14.44 9.63 -24.72
CA LYS A 355 14.48 8.22 -24.33
C LYS A 355 13.07 7.60 -24.33
N LYS A 356 12.43 7.45 -25.49
CA LYS A 356 11.01 7.08 -25.65
C LYS A 356 10.57 5.84 -24.85
N ASN A 357 11.45 4.90 -24.60
CA ASN A 357 11.13 3.65 -23.86
C ASN A 357 11.37 3.76 -22.35
N LEU A 358 12.04 4.81 -21.88
CA LEU A 358 12.29 5.05 -20.46
C LEU A 358 10.98 5.41 -19.76
N ARG A 359 10.68 4.73 -18.68
CA ARG A 359 9.50 4.99 -17.84
C ARG A 359 9.92 5.93 -16.71
N LEU A 360 9.33 7.12 -16.69
CA LEU A 360 9.52 8.08 -15.62
C LEU A 360 8.32 8.06 -14.69
N LEU A 361 8.56 7.86 -13.39
CA LEU A 361 7.53 7.81 -12.36
C LEU A 361 7.77 8.93 -11.34
N GLU A 362 6.82 9.83 -11.25
CA GLU A 362 6.76 10.83 -10.20
C GLU A 362 6.04 10.22 -8.99
N LEU A 363 6.77 10.09 -7.89
CA LEU A 363 6.24 9.54 -6.64
C LEU A 363 5.37 10.59 -5.92
N PRO A 364 4.26 10.18 -5.30
CA PRO A 364 3.47 11.07 -4.44
C PRO A 364 4.25 11.47 -3.18
N ALA A 365 3.69 12.37 -2.37
CA ALA A 365 4.34 12.86 -1.15
C ALA A 365 4.72 11.73 -0.15
N ASP A 366 3.91 10.68 -0.09
CA ASP A 366 4.15 9.48 0.72
C ASP A 366 4.98 8.40 -0.03
N GLY A 367 5.45 8.71 -1.23
CA GLY A 367 6.13 7.74 -2.10
C GLY A 367 7.46 7.21 -1.56
N LEU A 368 8.06 7.88 -0.60
CA LEU A 368 9.29 7.48 0.11
C LEU A 368 9.03 7.10 1.58
N GLU A 369 7.78 7.03 2.01
CA GLU A 369 7.48 6.52 3.34
C GLU A 369 7.77 5.00 3.43
N PRO A 370 8.23 4.52 4.59
CA PRO A 370 8.44 3.10 4.79
C PRO A 370 7.10 2.35 4.76
N GLN A 371 7.09 1.18 4.15
CA GLN A 371 5.91 0.31 4.16
C GLN A 371 5.64 -0.17 5.59
N ARG A 372 4.43 0.08 6.09
CA ARG A 372 4.01 -0.30 7.45
C ARG A 372 2.98 -1.44 7.46
N GLU A 373 2.41 -1.78 6.31
CA GLU A 373 1.46 -2.87 6.18
C GLU A 373 2.16 -4.22 6.35
N LEU A 374 1.38 -5.22 6.82
CA LEU A 374 1.86 -6.59 6.95
C LEU A 374 2.33 -7.14 5.60
N GLN A 375 3.45 -7.79 5.62
CA GLN A 375 4.00 -8.52 4.48
C GLN A 375 3.38 -9.90 4.39
N LEU A 376 3.03 -10.30 3.16
CA LEU A 376 2.28 -11.51 2.88
C LEU A 376 3.04 -12.37 1.89
N LYS A 377 3.27 -13.63 2.22
CA LYS A 377 3.91 -14.59 1.32
C LYS A 377 3.06 -15.86 1.20
N ARG A 378 2.59 -16.16 -0.01
CA ARG A 378 1.80 -17.36 -0.25
C ARG A 378 2.64 -18.62 -0.10
N ILE A 379 2.06 -19.63 0.56
CA ILE A 379 2.52 -21.01 0.56
C ILE A 379 1.36 -21.92 0.15
N LEU A 380 1.63 -23.16 -0.22
CA LEU A 380 0.56 -24.10 -0.54
C LEU A 380 -0.33 -24.32 0.69
N GLY A 381 -1.61 -24.02 0.54
CA GLY A 381 -2.60 -24.19 1.61
C GLY A 381 -2.65 -23.07 2.65
N GLY A 382 -1.83 -22.01 2.52
CA GLY A 382 -1.81 -20.92 3.50
C GLY A 382 -1.09 -19.66 3.06
N MET A 383 -0.87 -18.79 4.03
CA MET A 383 -0.15 -17.54 3.85
C MET A 383 0.71 -17.25 5.09
N LEU A 384 1.97 -16.96 4.88
CA LEU A 384 2.84 -16.41 5.92
C LEU A 384 2.59 -14.91 6.01
N VAL A 385 2.44 -14.43 7.23
CA VAL A 385 2.20 -13.01 7.52
C VAL A 385 3.26 -12.55 8.52
N GLN A 386 3.90 -11.43 8.25
CA GLN A 386 4.87 -10.82 9.16
C GLN A 386 4.77 -9.29 9.13
N GLN A 387 5.29 -8.65 10.17
CA GLN A 387 5.52 -7.22 10.15
C GLN A 387 6.65 -6.88 9.16
N PRO A 388 6.65 -5.68 8.54
CA PRO A 388 7.79 -5.20 7.76
C PRO A 388 9.01 -5.02 8.66
N ASP A 389 10.19 -5.21 8.09
CA ASP A 389 11.46 -4.95 8.79
C ASP A 389 11.73 -3.44 8.85
N LEU A 390 11.30 -2.82 9.95
CA LEU A 390 11.53 -1.41 10.26
C LEU A 390 12.63 -1.24 11.32
N GLY A 391 13.41 -2.29 11.60
CA GLY A 391 14.49 -2.24 12.58
C GLY A 391 15.55 -1.21 12.19
N GLU A 392 15.88 -0.34 13.14
CA GLU A 392 16.97 0.64 13.04
C GLU A 392 17.98 0.35 14.15
N ILE A 393 19.25 0.56 13.86
CA ILE A 393 20.32 0.45 14.87
C ILE A 393 20.54 1.80 15.54
N HIS A 394 20.62 1.80 16.88
CA HIS A 394 20.94 2.97 17.67
C HIS A 394 22.38 2.91 18.21
N ASP A 395 22.99 4.05 18.44
CA ASP A 395 24.41 4.13 18.86
C ASP A 395 24.74 3.38 20.13
N ASN A 396 23.81 3.36 21.08
CA ASN A 396 23.94 2.65 22.36
C ASN A 396 23.81 1.12 22.24
N GLU A 397 23.37 0.60 21.09
CA GLU A 397 23.24 -0.84 20.82
C GLU A 397 24.47 -1.40 20.10
N LEU A 398 25.27 -0.53 19.48
CA LEU A 398 26.47 -0.92 18.76
C LEU A 398 27.61 -1.27 19.72
N ARG A 399 28.23 -2.43 19.52
CA ARG A 399 29.34 -2.91 20.32
C ARG A 399 30.56 -3.17 19.46
N THR A 400 31.65 -2.42 19.70
CA THR A 400 32.96 -2.79 19.16
C THR A 400 33.48 -4.02 19.91
N VAL A 401 33.79 -5.09 19.17
CA VAL A 401 34.19 -6.39 19.76
C VAL A 401 35.65 -6.76 19.49
N THR A 402 36.34 -6.03 18.62
CA THR A 402 37.76 -6.18 18.30
C THR A 402 38.64 -5.22 19.13
N LYS A 403 39.96 -5.50 19.14
CA LYS A 403 40.96 -4.62 19.78
C LYS A 403 41.04 -3.25 19.11
N ARG A 404 40.95 -3.23 17.77
CA ARG A 404 40.87 -2.00 17.00
C ARG A 404 39.44 -1.44 17.03
N VAL A 405 39.34 -0.17 17.37
CA VAL A 405 38.09 0.59 17.35
C VAL A 405 37.93 1.20 15.94
N PRO A 406 36.72 1.23 15.35
CA PRO A 406 36.52 1.89 14.07
C PRO A 406 36.72 3.41 14.19
N THR A 407 37.19 4.03 13.11
CA THR A 407 37.24 5.50 13.03
C THR A 407 35.82 6.06 12.86
N PRO A 408 35.58 7.36 13.08
CA PRO A 408 34.30 7.99 12.82
C PRO A 408 33.84 7.82 11.38
N GLU A 409 34.75 7.88 10.41
CA GLU A 409 34.48 7.71 8.99
C GLU A 409 34.07 6.26 8.66
N GLU A 410 34.78 5.28 9.25
CA GLU A 410 34.41 3.88 9.14
C GLU A 410 33.02 3.64 9.74
N MET A 411 32.75 4.19 10.91
CA MET A 411 31.44 4.05 11.56
C MET A 411 30.31 4.65 10.71
N HIS A 412 30.53 5.84 10.14
CA HIS A 412 29.57 6.45 9.21
C HIS A 412 29.32 5.56 7.99
N THR A 413 30.38 5.04 7.39
CA THR A 413 30.28 4.13 6.21
C THR A 413 29.66 2.80 6.59
N MET A 414 29.93 2.24 7.78
CA MET A 414 29.27 1.03 8.29
C MET A 414 27.75 1.21 8.37
N ARG A 415 27.26 2.36 8.87
CA ARG A 415 25.82 2.65 8.94
C ARG A 415 25.18 2.70 7.55
N PHE A 416 25.86 3.33 6.60
CA PHE A 416 25.44 3.34 5.20
C PHE A 416 25.37 1.90 4.65
N ALA A 417 26.46 1.14 4.79
CA ALA A 417 26.54 -0.24 4.29
C ALA A 417 25.50 -1.17 4.95
N TRP A 418 25.21 -0.95 6.23
CA TRP A 418 24.20 -1.67 6.99
C TRP A 418 22.81 -1.47 6.42
N LYS A 419 22.42 -0.22 6.14
CA LYS A 419 21.16 0.11 5.47
C LYS A 419 21.04 -0.56 4.11
N VAL A 420 22.12 -0.55 3.31
CA VAL A 420 22.11 -1.24 2.02
C VAL A 420 21.94 -2.74 2.20
N SER A 421 22.66 -3.37 3.15
CA SER A 421 22.63 -4.83 3.35
C SER A 421 21.23 -5.35 3.72
N LYS A 422 20.41 -4.56 4.41
CA LYS A 422 18.99 -4.84 4.72
C LYS A 422 18.14 -5.06 3.45
N HIS A 423 18.51 -4.44 2.33
CA HIS A 423 17.79 -4.51 1.06
C HIS A 423 18.45 -5.43 0.02
N VAL A 424 19.43 -6.23 0.42
CA VAL A 424 20.08 -7.23 -0.43
C VAL A 424 19.60 -8.63 -0.08
N LYS A 425 19.34 -9.45 -1.10
CA LYS A 425 18.91 -10.85 -0.87
C LYS A 425 19.98 -11.63 -0.11
N SER A 426 19.54 -12.35 0.94
CA SER A 426 20.41 -13.14 1.82
C SER A 426 21.01 -14.38 1.09
N ASN A 427 22.25 -14.79 1.34
CA ASN A 427 23.22 -14.11 2.20
C ASN A 427 23.73 -12.85 1.52
N ALA A 428 23.74 -11.73 2.25
CA ALA A 428 24.12 -10.42 1.73
C ALA A 428 25.45 -9.92 2.30
N ILE A 429 26.35 -9.48 1.40
CA ILE A 429 27.60 -8.79 1.75
C ILE A 429 27.69 -7.51 0.92
N VAL A 430 27.97 -6.40 1.60
CA VAL A 430 28.12 -5.09 0.98
C VAL A 430 29.47 -4.49 1.37
N PHE A 431 30.35 -4.27 0.40
CA PHE A 431 31.54 -3.43 0.55
C PHE A 431 31.17 -1.99 0.23
N ALA A 432 31.55 -1.08 1.12
CA ALA A 432 31.26 0.35 0.96
C ALA A 432 32.42 1.24 1.39
N LYS A 433 32.49 2.43 0.80
CA LYS A 433 33.43 3.49 1.17
C LYS A 433 32.83 4.84 0.82
N ASP A 434 33.05 5.85 1.65
CA ASP A 434 32.66 7.25 1.40
C ASP A 434 31.19 7.40 0.96
N GLY A 435 30.27 6.69 1.65
CA GLY A 435 28.82 6.75 1.37
C GLY A 435 28.43 6.15 0.01
N ALA A 436 29.20 5.19 -0.51
CA ALA A 436 28.90 4.48 -1.74
C ALA A 436 29.25 3.00 -1.65
N THR A 437 28.48 2.13 -2.31
CA THR A 437 28.80 0.73 -2.49
C THR A 437 29.95 0.56 -3.47
N LEU A 438 30.83 -0.37 -3.21
CA LEU A 438 31.96 -0.76 -4.08
C LEU A 438 31.78 -2.17 -4.64
N GLY A 439 31.08 -3.04 -3.93
CA GLY A 439 30.79 -4.40 -4.35
C GLY A 439 29.65 -4.99 -3.54
N VAL A 440 28.77 -5.72 -4.19
CA VAL A 440 27.61 -6.36 -3.57
C VAL A 440 27.59 -7.85 -3.93
N GLY A 441 27.55 -8.70 -2.92
CA GLY A 441 27.29 -10.12 -3.04
C GLY A 441 25.90 -10.42 -2.48
N ALA A 442 25.02 -10.94 -3.34
CA ALA A 442 23.61 -11.14 -3.03
C ALA A 442 23.16 -12.57 -3.28
N GLY A 443 22.28 -13.09 -2.43
CA GLY A 443 21.52 -14.30 -2.69
C GLY A 443 22.34 -15.59 -2.75
N GLN A 444 23.48 -15.65 -2.08
CA GLN A 444 24.33 -16.84 -2.12
C GLN A 444 24.00 -17.80 -0.96
N MET A 445 24.17 -19.10 -1.24
CA MET A 445 23.92 -20.16 -0.24
C MET A 445 24.97 -20.14 0.88
N SER A 446 26.18 -19.70 0.60
CA SER A 446 27.23 -19.52 1.60
C SER A 446 27.65 -18.06 1.72
N ARG A 447 27.94 -17.61 2.94
CA ARG A 447 28.33 -16.22 3.20
C ARG A 447 29.69 -15.88 2.62
N VAL A 448 30.63 -16.80 2.65
CA VAL A 448 31.96 -16.62 2.03
C VAL A 448 31.86 -16.46 0.51
N ASP A 449 30.90 -17.13 -0.14
CA ASP A 449 30.67 -16.94 -1.57
C ASP A 449 30.10 -15.57 -1.88
N SER A 450 29.24 -15.03 -1.02
CA SER A 450 28.78 -13.63 -1.13
C SER A 450 29.94 -12.65 -1.03
N VAL A 451 30.91 -12.88 -0.12
CA VAL A 451 32.14 -12.06 -0.03
C VAL A 451 32.91 -12.14 -1.36
N LYS A 452 33.19 -13.35 -1.85
CA LYS A 452 33.93 -13.55 -3.09
C LYS A 452 33.25 -12.91 -4.31
N ILE A 453 31.93 -12.99 -4.40
CA ILE A 453 31.15 -12.36 -5.48
C ILE A 453 31.21 -10.84 -5.37
N ALA A 454 31.09 -10.28 -4.17
CA ALA A 454 31.23 -8.84 -3.97
C ALA A 454 32.61 -8.35 -4.42
N VAL A 455 33.67 -9.08 -4.07
CA VAL A 455 35.05 -8.79 -4.50
C VAL A 455 35.22 -8.93 -6.02
N LEU A 456 34.70 -10.01 -6.61
CA LEU A 456 34.76 -10.25 -8.06
C LEU A 456 34.07 -9.16 -8.88
N LYS A 457 32.93 -8.64 -8.39
CA LYS A 457 32.15 -7.62 -9.08
C LYS A 457 32.65 -6.19 -8.88
N ALA A 458 33.47 -5.96 -7.88
CA ALA A 458 34.02 -4.64 -7.60
C ALA A 458 34.83 -4.09 -8.79
N GLN A 459 34.48 -2.89 -9.26
CA GLN A 459 35.16 -2.22 -10.38
C GLN A 459 36.29 -1.28 -9.92
N SER A 460 36.41 -1.07 -8.63
CA SER A 460 37.43 -0.22 -8.01
C SER A 460 38.09 -0.93 -6.84
N SER A 461 39.22 -0.37 -6.39
CA SER A 461 39.93 -0.93 -5.21
C SER A 461 39.04 -0.97 -3.98
N LEU A 462 39.01 -2.11 -3.31
CA LEU A 462 38.35 -2.29 -2.02
C LEU A 462 39.22 -1.87 -0.80
N ALA A 463 40.43 -1.38 -1.05
CA ALA A 463 41.32 -0.94 0.01
C ALA A 463 40.73 0.21 0.83
N GLY A 464 40.68 0.03 2.15
CA GLY A 464 40.09 0.98 3.08
C GLY A 464 38.56 0.99 3.08
N SER A 465 37.89 -0.03 2.54
CA SER A 465 36.45 -0.20 2.60
C SER A 465 35.98 -0.78 3.94
N VAL A 466 34.69 -0.65 4.21
CA VAL A 466 34.01 -1.40 5.28
C VAL A 466 33.14 -2.49 4.65
N VAL A 467 32.81 -3.53 5.42
CA VAL A 467 31.92 -4.61 5.03
C VAL A 467 30.72 -4.68 5.95
N ALA A 468 29.53 -4.71 5.39
CA ALA A 468 28.29 -5.05 6.09
C ALA A 468 27.83 -6.46 5.70
N SER A 469 27.36 -7.21 6.69
CA SER A 469 26.79 -8.54 6.53
C SER A 469 25.40 -8.58 7.19
N ASP A 470 24.38 -9.02 6.46
CA ASP A 470 22.98 -9.10 6.90
C ASP A 470 22.75 -10.01 8.13
N ALA A 471 23.66 -10.95 8.36
CA ALA A 471 23.69 -11.84 9.51
C ALA A 471 25.14 -12.11 9.96
N PHE A 472 25.33 -12.90 11.03
CA PHE A 472 26.65 -13.22 11.56
C PHE A 472 27.49 -14.07 10.57
N PHE A 473 28.82 -13.94 10.65
CA PHE A 473 29.73 -14.86 9.98
C PHE A 473 29.79 -16.18 10.77
N PRO A 474 29.42 -17.31 10.15
CA PRO A 474 29.45 -18.61 10.83
C PRO A 474 30.86 -19.16 11.05
N PHE A 475 31.82 -18.68 10.25
CA PHE A 475 33.23 -19.06 10.28
C PHE A 475 34.13 -17.87 9.95
N PRO A 476 35.42 -17.92 10.29
CA PRO A 476 36.38 -16.82 10.04
C PRO A 476 36.65 -16.55 8.54
N ASP A 477 36.44 -17.52 7.68
CA ASP A 477 36.80 -17.51 6.23
C ASP A 477 36.26 -16.29 5.49
N GLY A 478 34.99 -15.90 5.74
CA GLY A 478 34.38 -14.73 5.11
C GLY A 478 35.06 -13.42 5.54
N VAL A 479 35.41 -13.29 6.82
CA VAL A 479 36.14 -12.13 7.34
C VAL A 479 37.57 -12.07 6.81
N GLU A 480 38.24 -13.23 6.70
CA GLU A 480 39.60 -13.35 6.13
C GLU A 480 39.60 -12.93 4.65
N GLU A 481 38.63 -13.40 3.84
CA GLU A 481 38.50 -12.99 2.44
C GLU A 481 38.22 -11.47 2.32
N ALA A 482 37.37 -10.92 3.18
CA ALA A 482 37.11 -9.47 3.19
C ALA A 482 38.40 -8.67 3.53
N ALA A 483 39.17 -9.13 4.53
CA ALA A 483 40.44 -8.51 4.90
C ALA A 483 41.48 -8.57 3.77
N LYS A 484 41.63 -9.73 3.11
CA LYS A 484 42.54 -9.91 1.95
C LYS A 484 42.16 -8.98 0.79
N ALA A 485 40.86 -8.70 0.62
CA ALA A 485 40.37 -7.77 -0.39
C ALA A 485 40.62 -6.30 -0.04
N GLY A 486 41.05 -6.00 1.19
CA GLY A 486 41.44 -4.66 1.65
C GLY A 486 40.41 -3.97 2.54
N ALA A 487 39.40 -4.68 3.03
CA ALA A 487 38.50 -4.15 4.04
C ALA A 487 39.25 -3.82 5.34
N THR A 488 38.83 -2.73 6.02
CA THR A 488 39.42 -2.31 7.29
C THR A 488 38.45 -2.48 8.46
N ALA A 489 37.16 -2.61 8.17
CA ALA A 489 36.16 -2.73 9.22
C ALA A 489 34.96 -3.59 8.77
N VAL A 490 34.29 -4.22 9.75
CA VAL A 490 33.13 -5.11 9.54
C VAL A 490 32.01 -4.74 10.48
N ILE A 491 30.78 -4.65 9.97
CA ILE A 491 29.56 -4.55 10.76
C ILE A 491 28.67 -5.78 10.51
N GLN A 492 28.23 -6.44 11.58
CA GLN A 492 27.41 -7.64 11.57
C GLN A 492 26.59 -7.79 12.85
N PRO A 493 25.56 -8.66 12.91
CA PRO A 493 24.78 -8.86 14.14
C PRO A 493 25.55 -9.44 15.31
N GLY A 494 26.47 -10.38 15.08
CA GLY A 494 26.99 -11.29 16.11
C GLY A 494 25.95 -12.34 16.52
N GLY A 495 26.26 -13.12 17.55
CA GLY A 495 25.37 -14.16 18.08
C GLY A 495 25.67 -15.58 17.60
N SER A 496 26.80 -15.79 16.89
CA SER A 496 27.29 -17.12 16.54
C SER A 496 28.06 -17.75 17.71
N VAL A 497 27.96 -19.05 17.87
CA VAL A 497 28.84 -19.82 18.78
C VAL A 497 30.32 -19.70 18.39
N ARG A 498 30.60 -19.30 17.16
CA ARG A 498 31.95 -19.11 16.60
C ARG A 498 32.40 -17.63 16.63
N ASP A 499 31.64 -16.74 17.24
CA ASP A 499 32.04 -15.32 17.34
C ASP A 499 33.48 -15.14 17.89
N PRO A 500 33.93 -15.89 18.90
CA PRO A 500 35.32 -15.76 19.36
C PRO A 500 36.37 -16.01 18.28
N ASP A 501 36.13 -17.00 17.39
CA ASP A 501 37.05 -17.33 16.29
C ASP A 501 37.01 -16.25 15.20
N VAL A 502 35.83 -15.73 14.91
CA VAL A 502 35.59 -14.66 13.92
C VAL A 502 36.25 -13.35 14.40
N ILE A 503 36.08 -13.00 15.67
CA ILE A 503 36.73 -11.83 16.29
C ILE A 503 38.26 -11.98 16.28
N ALA A 504 38.77 -13.17 16.65
CA ALA A 504 40.21 -13.44 16.62
C ALA A 504 40.80 -13.31 15.21
N ALA A 505 40.06 -13.73 14.17
CA ALA A 505 40.47 -13.51 12.80
C ALA A 505 40.46 -12.01 12.44
N ALA A 506 39.42 -11.26 12.82
CA ALA A 506 39.37 -9.82 12.59
C ALA A 506 40.55 -9.11 13.26
N ASP A 507 40.86 -9.45 14.52
CA ASP A 507 42.01 -8.90 15.25
C ASP A 507 43.35 -9.22 14.59
N ARG A 508 43.52 -10.46 14.05
CA ARG A 508 44.75 -10.89 13.38
C ARG A 508 45.01 -10.08 12.11
N PHE A 509 43.93 -9.69 11.40
CA PHE A 509 44.03 -8.85 10.21
C PHE A 509 43.93 -7.33 10.50
N GLY A 510 43.84 -6.93 11.75
CA GLY A 510 43.72 -5.52 12.15
C GLY A 510 42.40 -4.86 11.78
N LEU A 511 41.35 -5.64 11.60
CA LEU A 511 40.01 -5.12 11.29
C LEU A 511 39.36 -4.56 12.58
N ALA A 512 38.54 -3.51 12.44
CA ALA A 512 37.56 -3.17 13.47
C ALA A 512 36.28 -3.99 13.18
N MET A 513 35.65 -4.51 14.25
CA MET A 513 34.37 -5.21 14.11
C MET A 513 33.33 -4.65 15.08
N VAL A 514 32.15 -4.38 14.54
CA VAL A 514 31.01 -3.87 15.30
C VAL A 514 29.85 -4.85 15.20
N PHE A 515 29.27 -5.19 16.37
CA PHE A 515 28.06 -5.98 16.47
C PHE A 515 26.84 -5.07 16.64
N THR A 516 25.77 -5.38 15.87
CA THR A 516 24.49 -4.65 15.92
C THR A 516 23.46 -5.31 16.82
N GLY A 517 23.62 -6.61 17.15
CA GLY A 517 22.58 -7.38 17.84
C GLY A 517 21.32 -7.66 17.03
N MET A 518 21.22 -7.12 15.82
CA MET A 518 20.05 -7.22 14.95
C MET A 518 20.48 -7.76 13.58
N ARG A 519 19.70 -8.69 13.00
CA ARG A 519 19.92 -9.19 11.63
C ARG A 519 18.81 -8.73 10.71
N HIS A 520 19.10 -8.65 9.42
CA HIS A 520 18.15 -8.26 8.36
C HIS A 520 18.15 -9.29 7.22
N PHE A 521 17.43 -10.41 7.39
CA PHE A 521 17.27 -11.36 6.30
C PHE A 521 16.18 -10.90 5.33
N LEU A 522 16.50 -10.94 4.04
CA LEU A 522 15.58 -10.71 2.93
C LEU A 522 15.64 -11.91 1.97
N HIS A 523 14.55 -12.68 1.85
CA HIS A 523 14.43 -13.86 0.97
C HIS A 523 13.56 -13.61 -0.26
#